data_a176b754cd07b1a070db5cb117038648
#
_entry.id   a176b754cd07b1a070db5cb117038648
#
_cell.length_a   1.000
_cell.length_b   1.000
_cell.length_c   1.000
_cell.angle_alpha   90.00
_cell.angle_beta   90.00
_cell.angle_gamma   90.00
#
_symmetry.space_group_name_H-M   'P 1'
#
loop_
_entity.id
_entity.type
_entity.pdbx_description
1 polymer ?
#
loop_
_entity_poly.entity_id
_entity_poly.type
_entity_poly.pdbx_seq_one_letter_code
_entity_poly.pdbx_strand_id
1 'polypeptide(L)'
;MKKQKYALNLLIILALTGFALWFALKDNFHQVLKCISQMNLLSLVIVLLWGVLFTAVWGFVYYVLGRKYTDHYTPGKGILVAFIGSFFSGITPSSTGGQFVQAYIMKKQGIKVSDGASLLWADFIIYQTTMMIYVSILFLLRFAYYSAQSAWFNIILLGYIINAVVVVALYTIALFPSIYIKLSRILVKVLTKLHVLKNPDKTLDSWTLQVTSFTREIKVLAKDKKSILLCVCINVVRLSLYYSLPFVIALALHIPLKMNEFIDVMALSSFVTMANSFIPIPGASGGTEVVFSLLFSGMMKNLTGAVLVLWRFSTYHIVLIIGGVLFVFVKNHYERKESKINLEGM
;
A
#
# COMPACT_ATOMS: atom_id res chain seq x y z
N MET A 1 27.79 22.68 9.57
CA MET A 1 26.38 22.47 9.99
C MET A 1 25.52 21.68 8.98
N LYS A 2 25.49 21.96 7.66
CA LYS A 2 24.66 21.20 6.70
C LYS A 2 25.07 19.72 6.60
N LYS A 3 26.39 19.38 6.52
CA LYS A 3 26.88 17.99 6.44
C LYS A 3 26.50 17.14 7.66
N GLN A 4 26.53 17.73 8.87
CA GLN A 4 26.14 17.02 10.11
C GLN A 4 24.64 16.73 10.17
N LYS A 5 23.77 17.65 9.71
CA LYS A 5 22.32 17.39 9.59
C LYS A 5 22.02 16.29 8.56
N TYR A 6 22.81 16.22 7.48
CA TYR A 6 22.67 15.11 6.50
C TYR A 6 23.06 13.77 7.08
N ALA A 7 24.20 13.71 7.78
CA ALA A 7 24.66 12.47 8.43
C ALA A 7 23.65 12.01 9.48
N LEU A 8 23.11 12.93 10.30
CA LEU A 8 22.10 12.61 11.30
C LEU A 8 20.80 12.09 10.66
N ASN A 9 20.30 12.75 9.62
CA ASN A 9 19.10 12.30 8.92
C ASN A 9 19.29 10.92 8.26
N LEU A 10 20.46 10.69 7.65
CA LEU A 10 20.81 9.38 7.09
C LEU A 10 20.85 8.30 8.18
N LEU A 11 21.46 8.62 9.32
CA LEU A 11 21.56 7.71 10.46
C LEU A 11 20.17 7.38 11.04
N ILE A 12 19.28 8.36 11.17
CA ILE A 12 17.90 8.16 11.59
C ILE A 12 17.15 7.25 10.60
N ILE A 13 17.28 7.47 9.30
CA ILE A 13 16.62 6.64 8.28
C ILE A 13 17.18 5.21 8.31
N LEU A 14 18.51 5.06 8.41
CA LEU A 14 19.14 3.74 8.53
C LEU A 14 18.72 3.03 9.82
N ALA A 15 18.65 3.75 10.94
CA ALA A 15 18.18 3.22 12.22
C ALA A 15 16.71 2.78 12.15
N LEU A 16 15.83 3.59 11.57
CA LEU A 16 14.42 3.24 11.36
C LEU A 16 14.25 2.04 10.43
N THR A 17 15.00 2.01 9.32
CA THR A 17 14.99 0.89 8.38
C THR A 17 15.54 -0.37 9.05
N GLY A 18 16.67 -0.27 9.75
CA GLY A 18 17.27 -1.38 10.51
C GLY A 18 16.36 -1.91 11.61
N PHE A 19 15.71 -1.00 12.35
CA PHE A 19 14.72 -1.38 13.37
C PHE A 19 13.51 -2.09 12.78
N ALA A 20 12.95 -1.56 11.68
CA ALA A 20 11.81 -2.18 11.00
C ALA A 20 12.17 -3.58 10.46
N LEU A 21 13.35 -3.73 9.86
CA LEU A 21 13.85 -5.03 9.40
C LEU A 21 14.09 -5.99 10.56
N TRP A 22 14.75 -5.53 11.63
CA TRP A 22 14.97 -6.34 12.82
C TRP A 22 13.66 -6.78 13.46
N PHE A 23 12.73 -5.86 13.67
CA PHE A 23 11.43 -6.15 14.25
C PHE A 23 10.64 -7.18 13.44
N ALA A 24 10.69 -7.07 12.11
CA ALA A 24 9.97 -7.97 11.22
C ALA A 24 10.66 -9.34 11.04
N LEU A 25 11.98 -9.43 11.22
CA LEU A 25 12.75 -10.65 10.99
C LEU A 25 13.15 -11.39 12.28
N LYS A 26 13.14 -10.72 13.45
CA LYS A 26 13.71 -11.26 14.70
C LYS A 26 13.20 -12.66 15.07
N ASP A 27 11.91 -12.91 14.84
CA ASP A 27 11.26 -14.17 15.24
C ASP A 27 11.41 -15.29 14.18
N ASN A 28 11.81 -14.96 12.95
CA ASN A 28 11.84 -15.89 11.81
C ASN A 28 13.20 -15.94 11.09
N PHE A 29 14.21 -15.24 11.56
CA PHE A 29 15.49 -15.03 10.86
C PHE A 29 16.17 -16.36 10.45
N HIS A 30 16.24 -17.33 11.34
CA HIS A 30 16.83 -18.65 11.05
C HIS A 30 16.02 -19.44 10.01
N GLN A 31 14.68 -19.35 10.04
CA GLN A 31 13.83 -19.99 9.04
C GLN A 31 14.04 -19.35 7.67
N VAL A 32 14.13 -18.02 7.61
CA VAL A 32 14.43 -17.28 6.36
C VAL A 32 15.73 -17.76 5.75
N LEU A 33 16.80 -17.76 6.55
CA LEU A 33 18.12 -18.19 6.08
C LEU A 33 18.11 -19.64 5.59
N LYS A 34 17.47 -20.54 6.34
CA LYS A 34 17.34 -21.94 5.94
C LYS A 34 16.57 -22.10 4.63
N CYS A 35 15.45 -21.39 4.45
CA CYS A 35 14.67 -21.43 3.22
C CYS A 35 15.44 -20.85 2.02
N ILE A 36 16.13 -19.73 2.22
CA ILE A 36 16.97 -19.11 1.18
C ILE A 36 18.10 -20.04 0.76
N SER A 37 18.76 -20.71 1.72
CA SER A 37 19.87 -21.63 1.43
C SER A 37 19.46 -22.89 0.66
N GLN A 38 18.20 -23.26 0.70
CA GLN A 38 17.64 -24.43 -0.01
C GLN A 38 17.10 -24.08 -1.41
N MET A 39 16.95 -22.79 -1.73
CA MET A 39 16.42 -22.35 -3.02
C MET A 39 17.50 -22.28 -4.08
N ASN A 40 17.15 -22.62 -5.33
CA ASN A 40 17.98 -22.27 -6.47
C ASN A 40 18.05 -20.75 -6.60
N LEU A 41 19.25 -20.23 -6.89
CA LEU A 41 19.52 -18.79 -7.02
C LEU A 41 18.54 -18.11 -8.03
N LEU A 42 18.26 -18.75 -9.16
CA LEU A 42 17.31 -18.23 -10.15
C LEU A 42 15.91 -18.06 -9.57
N SER A 43 15.43 -19.09 -8.85
CA SER A 43 14.11 -19.05 -8.20
C SER A 43 14.03 -17.96 -7.14
N LEU A 44 15.10 -17.79 -6.35
CA LEU A 44 15.19 -16.71 -5.37
C LEU A 44 15.11 -15.34 -6.05
N VAL A 45 15.89 -15.10 -7.11
CA VAL A 45 15.88 -13.84 -7.86
C VAL A 45 14.48 -13.56 -8.44
N ILE A 46 13.81 -14.57 -9.01
CA ILE A 46 12.44 -14.43 -9.51
C ILE A 46 11.49 -13.99 -8.40
N VAL A 47 11.51 -14.67 -7.25
CA VAL A 47 10.66 -14.33 -6.09
C VAL A 47 10.90 -12.90 -5.62
N LEU A 48 12.16 -12.47 -5.53
CA LEU A 48 12.51 -11.13 -5.09
C LEU A 48 12.08 -10.06 -6.10
N LEU A 49 12.32 -10.29 -7.39
CA LEU A 49 11.91 -9.39 -8.46
C LEU A 49 10.40 -9.27 -8.57
N TRP A 50 9.64 -10.29 -8.19
CA TRP A 50 8.17 -10.27 -8.24
C TRP A 50 7.58 -9.20 -7.32
N GLY A 51 8.09 -9.08 -6.10
CA GLY A 51 7.67 -8.03 -5.17
C GLY A 51 8.12 -6.62 -5.60
N VAL A 52 9.31 -6.51 -6.20
CA VAL A 52 9.79 -5.26 -6.80
C VAL A 52 8.90 -4.83 -7.96
N LEU A 53 8.54 -5.79 -8.83
CA LEU A 53 7.67 -5.57 -9.99
C LEU A 53 6.27 -5.10 -9.57
N PHE A 54 5.68 -5.73 -8.54
CA PHE A 54 4.40 -5.31 -7.96
C PHE A 54 4.40 -3.82 -7.60
N THR A 55 5.45 -3.34 -6.92
CA THR A 55 5.58 -1.93 -6.52
C THR A 55 5.88 -1.02 -7.72
N ALA A 56 6.70 -1.47 -8.66
CA ALA A 56 6.97 -0.72 -9.88
C ALA A 56 5.70 -0.54 -10.73
N VAL A 57 4.87 -1.57 -10.85
CA VAL A 57 3.57 -1.50 -11.54
C VAL A 57 2.66 -0.46 -10.87
N TRP A 58 2.66 -0.36 -9.55
CA TRP A 58 1.94 0.73 -8.85
C TRP A 58 2.42 2.11 -9.31
N GLY A 59 3.72 2.29 -9.52
CA GLY A 59 4.29 3.54 -10.03
C GLY A 59 3.71 3.99 -11.37
N PHE A 60 3.27 3.06 -12.21
CA PHE A 60 2.61 3.42 -13.47
C PHE A 60 1.23 4.06 -13.26
N VAL A 61 0.50 3.75 -12.18
CA VAL A 61 -0.73 4.48 -11.83
C VAL A 61 -0.41 5.95 -11.57
N TYR A 62 0.65 6.22 -10.78
CA TYR A 62 1.10 7.60 -10.54
C TYR A 62 1.59 8.29 -11.81
N TYR A 63 2.22 7.56 -12.73
CA TYR A 63 2.59 8.09 -14.03
C TYR A 63 1.37 8.52 -14.84
N VAL A 64 0.37 7.64 -14.99
CA VAL A 64 -0.87 7.94 -15.75
C VAL A 64 -1.61 9.14 -15.18
N LEU A 65 -1.77 9.18 -13.85
CA LEU A 65 -2.47 10.28 -13.18
C LEU A 65 -1.64 11.56 -13.14
N GLY A 66 -0.32 11.47 -12.94
CA GLY A 66 0.58 12.62 -12.84
C GLY A 66 0.75 13.39 -14.14
N ARG A 67 0.66 12.72 -15.29
CA ARG A 67 0.68 13.37 -16.62
C ARG A 67 -0.43 14.38 -16.85
N LYS A 68 -1.49 14.34 -16.07
CA LYS A 68 -2.58 15.34 -16.14
C LYS A 68 -2.18 16.70 -15.58
N TYR A 69 -1.15 16.74 -14.75
CA TYR A 69 -0.72 17.94 -14.05
C TYR A 69 0.60 18.51 -14.59
N THR A 70 1.39 17.68 -15.28
CA THR A 70 2.63 18.13 -15.92
C THR A 70 3.03 17.18 -17.06
N ASP A 71 3.31 17.74 -18.25
CA ASP A 71 3.68 16.98 -19.45
C ASP A 71 5.01 16.25 -19.31
N HIS A 72 5.88 16.72 -18.43
CA HIS A 72 7.20 16.13 -18.17
C HIS A 72 7.19 15.06 -17.06
N TYR A 73 6.02 14.50 -16.69
CA TYR A 73 5.94 13.43 -15.73
C TYR A 73 6.28 12.09 -16.39
N THR A 74 7.36 11.46 -15.94
CA THR A 74 7.89 10.22 -16.53
C THR A 74 7.52 8.98 -15.70
N PRO A 75 7.52 7.76 -16.28
CA PRO A 75 7.30 6.53 -15.53
C PRO A 75 8.22 6.38 -14.32
N GLY A 76 9.51 6.74 -14.46
CA GLY A 76 10.48 6.70 -13.37
C GLY A 76 10.09 7.58 -12.18
N LYS A 77 9.50 8.77 -12.43
CA LYS A 77 8.98 9.63 -11.36
C LYS A 77 7.84 8.97 -10.59
N GLY A 78 6.91 8.30 -11.28
CA GLY A 78 5.82 7.57 -10.66
C GLY A 78 6.32 6.36 -9.84
N ILE A 79 7.25 5.57 -10.40
CA ILE A 79 7.85 4.43 -9.71
C ILE A 79 8.57 4.88 -8.45
N LEU A 80 9.30 5.99 -8.51
CA LEU A 80 9.97 6.60 -7.37
C LEU A 80 8.98 6.95 -6.24
N VAL A 81 7.84 7.56 -6.58
CA VAL A 81 6.78 7.89 -5.62
C VAL A 81 6.21 6.63 -4.99
N ALA A 82 6.02 5.55 -5.76
CA ALA A 82 5.50 4.28 -5.25
C ALA A 82 6.45 3.65 -4.22
N PHE A 83 7.74 3.52 -4.53
CA PHE A 83 8.72 2.93 -3.60
C PHE A 83 8.90 3.75 -2.33
N ILE A 84 9.08 5.08 -2.47
CA ILE A 84 9.24 5.96 -1.30
C ILE A 84 7.97 5.96 -0.46
N GLY A 85 6.79 6.00 -1.09
CA GLY A 85 5.51 5.88 -0.40
C GLY A 85 5.37 4.56 0.36
N SER A 86 5.77 3.45 -0.26
CA SER A 86 5.77 2.13 0.38
C SER A 86 6.67 2.08 1.61
N PHE A 87 7.87 2.68 1.53
CA PHE A 87 8.78 2.78 2.68
C PHE A 87 8.12 3.49 3.87
N PHE A 88 7.59 4.70 3.65
CA PHE A 88 6.97 5.46 4.75
C PHE A 88 5.65 4.85 5.22
N SER A 89 4.87 4.22 4.35
CA SER A 89 3.69 3.44 4.75
C SER A 89 4.08 2.25 5.62
N GLY A 90 5.15 1.54 5.26
CA GLY A 90 5.58 0.36 5.98
C GLY A 90 6.11 0.64 7.40
N ILE A 91 6.75 1.78 7.62
CA ILE A 91 7.32 2.15 8.93
C ILE A 91 6.38 2.98 9.82
N THR A 92 5.20 3.36 9.32
CA THR A 92 4.24 4.17 10.10
C THR A 92 3.00 3.36 10.47
N PRO A 93 2.41 3.62 11.65
CA PRO A 93 1.16 2.99 12.05
C PRO A 93 0.05 3.27 11.01
N SER A 94 -0.77 2.27 10.75
CA SER A 94 -1.90 2.37 9.79
C SER A 94 -1.49 2.88 8.40
N SER A 95 -0.21 2.75 8.02
CA SER A 95 0.34 3.18 6.72
C SER A 95 0.13 4.68 6.39
N THR A 96 -0.08 5.52 7.41
CA THR A 96 -0.48 6.93 7.22
C THR A 96 0.64 7.83 6.69
N GLY A 97 1.91 7.50 6.95
CA GLY A 97 3.07 8.33 6.56
C GLY A 97 3.32 8.36 5.06
N GLY A 98 2.95 7.31 4.34
CA GLY A 98 3.23 7.18 2.92
C GLY A 98 2.64 8.31 2.08
N GLN A 99 1.37 8.62 2.27
CA GLN A 99 0.64 9.63 1.48
C GLN A 99 1.25 11.04 1.63
N PHE A 100 1.66 11.42 2.84
CA PHE A 100 2.29 12.72 3.07
C PHE A 100 3.62 12.86 2.33
N VAL A 101 4.43 11.79 2.37
CA VAL A 101 5.73 11.81 1.68
C VAL A 101 5.55 11.70 0.17
N GLN A 102 4.60 10.95 -0.31
CA GLN A 102 4.24 10.91 -1.74
C GLN A 102 3.86 12.31 -2.26
N ALA A 103 2.99 13.03 -1.56
CA ALA A 103 2.63 14.41 -1.91
C ALA A 103 3.86 15.34 -1.90
N TYR A 104 4.76 15.19 -0.93
CA TYR A 104 6.01 15.94 -0.86
C TYR A 104 6.92 15.65 -2.07
N ILE A 105 7.12 14.38 -2.43
CA ILE A 105 7.94 14.01 -3.59
C ILE A 105 7.31 14.51 -4.90
N MET A 106 6.00 14.37 -5.07
CA MET A 106 5.27 14.91 -6.23
C MET A 106 5.44 16.42 -6.34
N LYS A 107 5.42 17.16 -5.22
CA LYS A 107 5.72 18.60 -5.20
C LYS A 107 7.12 18.89 -5.75
N LYS A 108 8.12 18.12 -5.35
CA LYS A 108 9.50 18.25 -5.88
C LYS A 108 9.61 17.87 -7.35
N GLN A 109 8.68 17.08 -7.86
CA GLN A 109 8.59 16.69 -9.27
C GLN A 109 7.77 17.66 -10.14
N GLY A 110 7.29 18.78 -9.57
CA GLY A 110 6.57 19.84 -10.28
C GLY A 110 5.04 19.77 -10.19
N ILE A 111 4.47 18.86 -9.40
CA ILE A 111 3.02 18.79 -9.16
C ILE A 111 2.70 19.61 -7.91
N LYS A 112 1.72 20.53 -7.97
CA LYS A 112 1.27 21.30 -6.81
C LYS A 112 0.77 20.37 -5.69
N VAL A 113 0.91 20.77 -4.42
CA VAL A 113 0.50 19.94 -3.28
C VAL A 113 -0.98 19.57 -3.32
N SER A 114 -1.85 20.52 -3.72
CA SER A 114 -3.28 20.28 -3.92
C SER A 114 -3.54 19.18 -4.96
N ASP A 115 -2.84 19.27 -6.10
CA ASP A 115 -2.99 18.34 -7.21
C ASP A 115 -2.42 16.96 -6.85
N GLY A 116 -1.30 16.93 -6.09
CA GLY A 116 -0.74 15.70 -5.53
C GLY A 116 -1.71 14.99 -4.56
N ALA A 117 -2.39 15.76 -3.71
CA ALA A 117 -3.42 15.21 -2.83
C ALA A 117 -4.60 14.64 -3.63
N SER A 118 -5.04 15.35 -4.68
CA SER A 118 -6.07 14.90 -5.60
C SER A 118 -5.70 13.59 -6.29
N LEU A 119 -4.46 13.50 -6.77
CA LEU A 119 -3.92 12.31 -7.40
C LEU A 119 -3.90 11.11 -6.44
N LEU A 120 -3.48 11.31 -5.19
CA LEU A 120 -3.47 10.25 -4.18
C LEU A 120 -4.89 9.77 -3.82
N TRP A 121 -5.87 10.68 -3.76
CA TRP A 121 -7.27 10.31 -3.60
C TRP A 121 -7.79 9.50 -4.79
N ALA A 122 -7.45 9.91 -6.02
CA ALA A 122 -7.81 9.20 -7.24
C ALA A 122 -7.24 7.77 -7.24
N ASP A 123 -5.94 7.61 -6.93
CA ASP A 123 -5.29 6.30 -6.79
C ASP A 123 -6.01 5.44 -5.75
N PHE A 124 -6.29 5.99 -4.57
CA PHE A 124 -6.95 5.27 -3.49
C PHE A 124 -8.34 4.75 -3.88
N ILE A 125 -9.17 5.60 -4.52
CA ILE A 125 -10.51 5.21 -4.94
C ILE A 125 -10.45 4.12 -6.01
N ILE A 126 -9.62 4.31 -7.04
CA ILE A 126 -9.48 3.35 -8.14
C ILE A 126 -8.95 2.02 -7.60
N TYR A 127 -7.92 2.06 -6.75
CA TYR A 127 -7.35 0.86 -6.13
C TYR A 127 -8.39 0.11 -5.30
N GLN A 128 -9.07 0.81 -4.38
CA GLN A 128 -10.01 0.19 -3.45
C GLN A 128 -11.20 -0.44 -4.19
N THR A 129 -11.70 0.25 -5.22
CA THR A 129 -12.78 -0.26 -6.07
C THR A 129 -12.31 -1.48 -6.89
N THR A 130 -11.15 -1.39 -7.53
CA THR A 130 -10.58 -2.48 -8.32
C THR A 130 -10.32 -3.71 -7.45
N MET A 131 -9.71 -3.50 -6.28
CA MET A 131 -9.46 -4.58 -5.32
C MET A 131 -10.76 -5.24 -4.90
N MET A 132 -11.78 -4.47 -4.54
CA MET A 132 -13.05 -5.02 -4.08
C MET A 132 -13.74 -5.86 -5.16
N ILE A 133 -13.76 -5.38 -6.41
CA ILE A 133 -14.32 -6.13 -7.55
C ILE A 133 -13.50 -7.40 -7.79
N TYR A 134 -12.17 -7.30 -7.82
CA TYR A 134 -11.27 -8.42 -8.06
C TYR A 134 -11.46 -9.53 -7.02
N VAL A 135 -11.47 -9.16 -5.74
CA VAL A 135 -11.67 -10.12 -4.64
C VAL A 135 -13.07 -10.70 -4.65
N SER A 136 -14.10 -9.90 -5.00
CA SER A 136 -15.47 -10.41 -5.14
C SER A 136 -15.56 -11.50 -6.21
N ILE A 137 -14.88 -11.31 -7.33
CA ILE A 137 -14.83 -12.34 -8.40
C ILE A 137 -14.18 -13.62 -7.87
N LEU A 138 -13.01 -13.51 -7.23
CA LEU A 138 -12.31 -14.68 -6.67
C LEU A 138 -13.15 -15.39 -5.60
N PHE A 139 -13.80 -14.62 -4.72
CA PHE A 139 -14.66 -15.16 -3.66
C PHE A 139 -15.86 -15.91 -4.21
N LEU A 140 -16.55 -15.33 -5.22
CA LEU A 140 -17.72 -15.94 -5.82
C LEU A 140 -17.38 -17.20 -6.62
N LEU A 141 -16.23 -17.23 -7.31
CA LEU A 141 -15.79 -18.41 -8.07
C LEU A 141 -15.63 -19.67 -7.20
N ARG A 142 -15.34 -19.49 -5.91
CA ARG A 142 -15.05 -20.60 -4.98
C ARG A 142 -15.90 -20.52 -3.70
N PHE A 143 -17.02 -19.82 -3.72
CA PHE A 143 -17.86 -19.58 -2.55
C PHE A 143 -18.24 -20.86 -1.80
N ALA A 144 -18.68 -21.89 -2.53
CA ALA A 144 -19.06 -23.17 -1.92
C ALA A 144 -17.90 -23.85 -1.18
N TYR A 145 -16.67 -23.72 -1.69
CA TYR A 145 -15.48 -24.22 -1.03
C TYR A 145 -15.16 -23.46 0.26
N TYR A 146 -15.18 -22.13 0.22
CA TYR A 146 -14.83 -21.32 1.39
C TYR A 146 -15.91 -21.34 2.47
N SER A 147 -17.20 -21.39 2.10
CA SER A 147 -18.30 -21.48 3.05
C SER A 147 -18.33 -22.81 3.84
N ALA A 148 -17.75 -23.88 3.28
CA ALA A 148 -17.57 -25.14 3.98
C ALA A 148 -16.43 -25.13 5.02
N GLN A 149 -15.55 -24.13 4.97
CA GLN A 149 -14.41 -23.97 5.86
C GLN A 149 -14.78 -23.11 7.09
N SER A 150 -15.53 -23.67 8.02
CA SER A 150 -16.11 -22.91 9.15
C SER A 150 -15.09 -22.21 10.06
N ALA A 151 -13.86 -22.72 10.17
CA ALA A 151 -12.87 -22.23 11.14
C ALA A 151 -12.36 -20.79 10.84
N TRP A 152 -12.24 -20.40 9.57
CA TRP A 152 -11.69 -19.10 9.17
C TRP A 152 -12.61 -18.30 8.23
N PHE A 153 -13.72 -18.87 7.80
CA PHE A 153 -14.69 -18.20 6.93
C PHE A 153 -15.19 -16.86 7.51
N ASN A 154 -15.48 -16.83 8.82
CA ASN A 154 -15.94 -15.62 9.50
C ASN A 154 -14.89 -14.48 9.49
N ILE A 155 -13.59 -14.82 9.54
CA ILE A 155 -12.51 -13.83 9.45
C ILE A 155 -12.47 -13.22 8.06
N ILE A 156 -12.59 -14.06 7.01
CA ILE A 156 -12.68 -13.60 5.62
C ILE A 156 -13.89 -12.69 5.43
N LEU A 157 -15.06 -13.14 5.89
CA LEU A 157 -16.30 -12.40 5.76
C LEU A 157 -16.23 -11.05 6.47
N LEU A 158 -15.66 -11.00 7.67
CA LEU A 158 -15.44 -9.76 8.41
C LEU A 158 -14.54 -8.81 7.61
N GLY A 159 -13.39 -9.28 7.13
CA GLY A 159 -12.48 -8.50 6.29
C GLY A 159 -13.16 -7.98 5.01
N TYR A 160 -13.96 -8.83 4.37
CA TYR A 160 -14.72 -8.45 3.19
C TYR A 160 -15.76 -7.36 3.48
N ILE A 161 -16.58 -7.54 4.54
CA ILE A 161 -17.62 -6.58 4.93
C ILE A 161 -17.00 -5.22 5.24
N ILE A 162 -15.91 -5.17 6.00
CA ILE A 162 -15.29 -3.90 6.37
C ILE A 162 -14.74 -3.17 5.13
N ASN A 163 -14.07 -3.89 4.20
CA ASN A 163 -13.63 -3.27 2.94
C ASN A 163 -14.83 -2.82 2.08
N ALA A 164 -15.92 -3.58 2.05
CA ALA A 164 -17.15 -3.17 1.37
C ALA A 164 -17.74 -1.89 1.97
N VAL A 165 -17.78 -1.78 3.30
CA VAL A 165 -18.21 -0.56 4.00
C VAL A 165 -17.33 0.62 3.64
N VAL A 166 -16.00 0.44 3.56
CA VAL A 166 -15.08 1.51 3.12
C VAL A 166 -15.42 1.97 1.71
N VAL A 167 -15.61 1.04 0.76
CA VAL A 167 -15.97 1.40 -0.63
C VAL A 167 -17.32 2.11 -0.68
N VAL A 168 -18.33 1.60 -0.01
CA VAL A 168 -19.65 2.25 0.09
C VAL A 168 -19.52 3.64 0.69
N ALA A 169 -18.76 3.81 1.76
CA ALA A 169 -18.51 5.11 2.38
C ALA A 169 -17.85 6.09 1.40
N LEU A 170 -16.84 5.66 0.63
CA LEU A 170 -16.18 6.50 -0.37
C LEU A 170 -17.16 7.02 -1.42
N TYR A 171 -18.01 6.15 -1.96
CA TYR A 171 -19.00 6.54 -2.96
C TYR A 171 -20.14 7.39 -2.37
N THR A 172 -20.59 7.08 -1.16
CA THR A 172 -21.64 7.89 -0.50
C THR A 172 -21.14 9.28 -0.11
N ILE A 173 -19.86 9.44 0.28
CA ILE A 173 -19.24 10.78 0.47
C ILE A 173 -19.28 11.57 -0.85
N ALA A 174 -18.97 10.91 -1.96
CA ALA A 174 -18.98 11.56 -3.27
C ALA A 174 -20.36 11.98 -3.73
N LEU A 175 -21.39 11.15 -3.48
CA LEU A 175 -22.77 11.38 -3.90
C LEU A 175 -23.52 12.32 -2.94
N PHE A 176 -23.24 12.21 -1.66
CA PHE A 176 -23.98 12.93 -0.61
C PHE A 176 -23.06 13.70 0.36
N PRO A 177 -22.20 14.61 -0.15
CA PRO A 177 -21.24 15.33 0.71
C PRO A 177 -21.89 16.12 1.85
N SER A 178 -23.10 16.63 1.63
CA SER A 178 -23.85 17.41 2.62
C SER A 178 -24.17 16.58 3.89
N ILE A 179 -24.41 15.28 3.75
CA ILE A 179 -24.68 14.38 4.87
C ILE A 179 -23.42 14.27 5.74
N TYR A 180 -22.27 14.06 5.11
CA TYR A 180 -20.98 13.92 5.79
C TYR A 180 -20.53 15.23 6.46
N ILE A 181 -20.79 16.38 5.82
CA ILE A 181 -20.53 17.69 6.44
C ILE A 181 -21.43 17.90 7.67
N LYS A 182 -22.72 17.53 7.60
CA LYS A 182 -23.60 17.59 8.78
C LYS A 182 -23.13 16.64 9.88
N LEU A 183 -22.76 15.42 9.53
CA LEU A 183 -22.25 14.42 10.47
C LEU A 183 -20.94 14.89 11.13
N SER A 184 -20.02 15.46 10.35
CA SER A 184 -18.78 16.06 10.86
C SER A 184 -19.07 17.16 11.89
N ARG A 185 -20.08 18.01 11.63
CA ARG A 185 -20.50 19.07 12.56
C ARG A 185 -21.02 18.50 13.88
N ILE A 186 -21.84 17.44 13.81
CA ILE A 186 -22.36 16.75 15.00
C ILE A 186 -21.20 16.14 15.78
N LEU A 187 -20.31 15.43 15.09
CA LEU A 187 -19.17 14.75 15.73
C LEU A 187 -18.20 15.74 16.38
N VAL A 188 -17.89 16.86 15.70
CA VAL A 188 -17.07 17.92 16.29
C VAL A 188 -17.73 18.48 17.57
N LYS A 189 -19.05 18.74 17.56
CA LYS A 189 -19.77 19.18 18.77
C LYS A 189 -19.65 18.18 19.91
N VAL A 190 -19.83 16.88 19.64
CA VAL A 190 -19.71 15.83 20.66
C VAL A 190 -18.28 15.77 21.22
N LEU A 191 -17.26 15.76 20.35
CA LEU A 191 -15.85 15.71 20.75
C LEU A 191 -15.41 16.97 21.52
N THR A 192 -15.99 18.12 21.21
CA THR A 192 -15.78 19.37 21.97
C THR A 192 -16.38 19.26 23.36
N LYS A 193 -17.60 18.72 23.48
CA LYS A 193 -18.25 18.50 24.78
C LYS A 193 -17.49 17.49 25.67
N LEU A 194 -16.80 16.52 25.03
CA LEU A 194 -15.93 15.56 25.71
C LEU A 194 -14.52 16.10 25.99
N HIS A 195 -14.24 17.40 25.72
CA HIS A 195 -12.94 18.07 25.90
C HIS A 195 -11.77 17.41 25.11
N VAL A 196 -12.08 16.65 24.05
CA VAL A 196 -11.08 16.00 23.19
C VAL A 196 -10.47 16.98 22.19
N LEU A 197 -11.25 17.96 21.71
CA LEU A 197 -10.82 18.94 20.71
C LEU A 197 -10.45 20.28 21.34
N LYS A 198 -9.23 20.75 21.03
CA LYS A 198 -8.75 22.08 21.45
C LYS A 198 -9.30 23.22 20.57
N ASN A 199 -9.49 22.98 19.27
CA ASN A 199 -9.92 23.97 18.28
C ASN A 199 -11.04 23.37 17.38
N PRO A 200 -12.31 23.41 17.81
CA PRO A 200 -13.42 22.77 17.09
C PRO A 200 -13.67 23.37 15.69
N ASP A 201 -13.64 24.70 15.55
CA ASP A 201 -13.91 25.38 14.28
C ASP A 201 -12.85 25.03 13.23
N LYS A 202 -11.57 25.10 13.58
CA LYS A 202 -10.48 24.70 12.68
C LYS A 202 -10.55 23.24 12.28
N THR A 203 -11.01 22.37 13.17
CA THR A 203 -11.20 20.94 12.87
C THR A 203 -12.36 20.75 11.90
N LEU A 204 -13.49 21.44 12.13
CA LEU A 204 -14.65 21.38 11.26
C LEU A 204 -14.35 21.91 9.85
N ASP A 205 -13.63 23.04 9.74
CA ASP A 205 -13.20 23.61 8.46
C ASP A 205 -12.29 22.64 7.70
N SER A 206 -11.34 22.03 8.40
CA SER A 206 -10.44 21.03 7.80
C SER A 206 -11.19 19.82 7.29
N TRP A 207 -12.15 19.28 8.05
CA TRP A 207 -12.96 18.14 7.62
C TRP A 207 -13.90 18.49 6.47
N THR A 208 -14.52 19.67 6.51
CA THR A 208 -15.37 20.17 5.42
C THR A 208 -14.55 20.33 4.14
N LEU A 209 -13.35 20.89 4.24
CA LEU A 209 -12.43 21.01 3.09
C LEU A 209 -12.02 19.63 2.53
N GLN A 210 -11.76 18.66 3.37
CA GLN A 210 -11.44 17.29 2.93
C GLN A 210 -12.61 16.65 2.17
N VAL A 211 -13.85 16.73 2.70
CA VAL A 211 -15.04 16.18 2.04
C VAL A 211 -15.31 16.87 0.71
N THR A 212 -15.21 18.20 0.65
CA THR A 212 -15.45 18.95 -0.58
C THR A 212 -14.37 18.72 -1.64
N SER A 213 -13.11 18.66 -1.23
CA SER A 213 -11.98 18.32 -2.12
C SER A 213 -12.14 16.92 -2.69
N PHE A 214 -12.40 15.93 -1.84
CA PHE A 214 -12.66 14.55 -2.25
C PHE A 214 -13.80 14.45 -3.28
N THR A 215 -14.94 15.10 -3.00
CA THR A 215 -16.09 15.09 -3.92
C THR A 215 -15.75 15.73 -5.27
N ARG A 216 -14.98 16.83 -5.26
CA ARG A 216 -14.52 17.49 -6.48
C ARG A 216 -13.65 16.54 -7.31
N GLU A 217 -12.70 15.86 -6.67
CA GLU A 217 -11.76 14.96 -7.36
C GLU A 217 -12.48 13.77 -7.99
N ILE A 218 -13.46 13.18 -7.31
CA ILE A 218 -14.27 12.11 -7.92
C ILE A 218 -14.99 12.62 -9.18
N LYS A 219 -15.56 13.83 -9.14
CA LYS A 219 -16.24 14.41 -10.30
C LYS A 219 -15.29 14.69 -11.47
N VAL A 220 -14.06 15.15 -11.17
CA VAL A 220 -13.01 15.35 -12.18
C VAL A 220 -12.55 14.01 -12.76
N LEU A 221 -12.30 13.04 -11.89
CA LEU A 221 -11.88 11.70 -12.29
C LEU A 221 -12.92 11.02 -13.18
N ALA A 222 -14.20 11.11 -12.82
CA ALA A 222 -15.30 10.49 -13.57
C ALA A 222 -15.42 10.96 -15.03
N LYS A 223 -14.88 12.12 -15.36
CA LYS A 223 -14.84 12.65 -16.74
C LYS A 223 -13.79 11.99 -17.62
N ASP A 224 -12.71 11.46 -17.03
CA ASP A 224 -11.60 10.84 -17.75
C ASP A 224 -11.66 9.31 -17.67
N LYS A 225 -12.63 8.75 -18.35
CA LYS A 225 -12.87 7.29 -18.40
C LYS A 225 -11.65 6.50 -18.91
N LYS A 226 -10.86 7.08 -19.84
CA LYS A 226 -9.70 6.42 -20.44
C LYS A 226 -8.60 6.20 -19.40
N SER A 227 -8.26 7.25 -18.63
CA SER A 227 -7.25 7.12 -17.55
C SER A 227 -7.74 6.22 -16.42
N ILE A 228 -9.05 6.28 -16.07
CA ILE A 228 -9.62 5.35 -15.07
C ILE A 228 -9.44 3.91 -15.53
N LEU A 229 -9.87 3.59 -16.75
CA LEU A 229 -9.78 2.22 -17.28
C LEU A 229 -8.33 1.73 -17.30
N LEU A 230 -7.39 2.58 -17.74
CA LEU A 230 -5.97 2.25 -17.75
C LEU A 230 -5.44 2.00 -16.33
N CYS A 231 -5.79 2.85 -15.35
CA CYS A 231 -5.41 2.64 -13.95
C CYS A 231 -6.05 1.39 -13.36
N VAL A 232 -7.29 1.05 -13.72
CA VAL A 232 -7.93 -0.22 -13.33
C VAL A 232 -7.15 -1.41 -13.89
N CYS A 233 -6.81 -1.39 -15.18
CA CYS A 233 -6.02 -2.46 -15.79
C CYS A 233 -4.64 -2.62 -15.10
N ILE A 234 -3.94 -1.51 -14.82
CA ILE A 234 -2.67 -1.53 -14.10
C ILE A 234 -2.86 -2.12 -12.70
N ASN A 235 -3.92 -1.74 -11.97
CA ASN A 235 -4.20 -2.29 -10.64
C ASN A 235 -4.59 -3.78 -10.70
N VAL A 236 -5.29 -4.25 -11.74
CA VAL A 236 -5.55 -5.70 -11.94
C VAL A 236 -4.25 -6.45 -12.09
N VAL A 237 -3.31 -5.97 -12.93
CA VAL A 237 -1.98 -6.58 -13.08
C VAL A 237 -1.22 -6.54 -11.75
N ARG A 238 -1.21 -5.42 -11.05
CA ARG A 238 -0.59 -5.25 -9.74
C ARG A 238 -1.13 -6.25 -8.72
N LEU A 239 -2.45 -6.37 -8.59
CA LEU A 239 -3.10 -7.30 -7.66
C LEU A 239 -2.82 -8.76 -8.04
N SER A 240 -2.83 -9.08 -9.34
CA SER A 240 -2.49 -10.42 -9.83
C SER A 240 -1.05 -10.80 -9.49
N LEU A 241 -0.09 -9.90 -9.64
CA LEU A 241 1.29 -10.11 -9.22
C LEU A 241 1.37 -10.37 -7.71
N TYR A 242 0.70 -9.55 -6.90
CA TYR A 242 0.75 -9.67 -5.45
C TYR A 242 0.12 -10.97 -4.94
N TYR A 243 -1.05 -11.32 -5.46
CA TYR A 243 -1.82 -12.49 -5.01
C TYR A 243 -1.26 -13.81 -5.53
N SER A 244 -0.60 -13.81 -6.71
CA SER A 244 0.03 -15.01 -7.26
C SER A 244 1.38 -15.36 -6.62
N LEU A 245 2.03 -14.43 -5.93
CA LEU A 245 3.39 -14.64 -5.42
C LEU A 245 3.51 -15.84 -4.46
N PRO A 246 2.57 -16.13 -3.53
CA PRO A 246 2.68 -17.34 -2.70
C PRO A 246 2.68 -18.64 -3.54
N PHE A 247 1.99 -18.66 -4.68
CA PHE A 247 2.05 -19.80 -5.60
C PHE A 247 3.42 -19.94 -6.27
N VAL A 248 3.99 -18.82 -6.73
CA VAL A 248 5.34 -18.79 -7.33
C VAL A 248 6.39 -19.27 -6.30
N ILE A 249 6.27 -18.82 -5.05
CA ILE A 249 7.15 -19.26 -3.96
C ILE A 249 6.96 -20.75 -3.69
N ALA A 250 5.72 -21.25 -3.66
CA ALA A 250 5.43 -22.65 -3.45
C ALA A 250 6.08 -23.53 -4.54
N LEU A 251 5.98 -23.12 -5.80
CA LEU A 251 6.68 -23.80 -6.92
C LEU A 251 8.21 -23.76 -6.72
N ALA A 252 8.76 -22.63 -6.32
CA ALA A 252 10.20 -22.46 -6.07
C ALA A 252 10.71 -23.33 -4.91
N LEU A 253 9.84 -23.64 -3.94
CA LEU A 253 10.11 -24.55 -2.82
C LEU A 253 9.70 -26.01 -3.12
N HIS A 254 9.35 -26.33 -4.35
CA HIS A 254 8.90 -27.66 -4.79
C HIS A 254 7.69 -28.20 -3.99
N ILE A 255 6.82 -27.31 -3.52
CA ILE A 255 5.55 -27.69 -2.92
C ILE A 255 4.64 -28.24 -4.03
N PRO A 256 4.06 -29.43 -3.91
CA PRO A 256 3.30 -30.08 -4.97
C PRO A 256 1.90 -29.47 -5.13
N LEU A 257 1.81 -28.18 -5.47
CA LEU A 257 0.57 -27.51 -5.80
C LEU A 257 0.15 -27.80 -7.24
N LYS A 258 -1.13 -28.08 -7.43
CA LYS A 258 -1.71 -28.26 -8.77
C LYS A 258 -2.10 -26.92 -9.37
N MET A 259 -2.12 -26.82 -10.69
CA MET A 259 -2.53 -25.58 -11.38
C MET A 259 -3.96 -25.14 -11.09
N ASN A 260 -4.86 -26.05 -10.76
CA ASN A 260 -6.23 -25.70 -10.35
C ASN A 260 -6.28 -25.02 -8.96
N GLU A 261 -5.25 -25.17 -8.13
CA GLU A 261 -5.13 -24.50 -6.82
C GLU A 261 -4.60 -23.05 -6.94
N PHE A 262 -4.18 -22.64 -8.14
CA PHE A 262 -3.70 -21.27 -8.38
C PHE A 262 -4.74 -20.20 -8.02
N ILE A 263 -6.01 -20.42 -8.40
CA ILE A 263 -7.11 -19.51 -8.07
C ILE A 263 -7.35 -19.48 -6.55
N ASP A 264 -7.23 -20.60 -5.88
CA ASP A 264 -7.39 -20.69 -4.42
C ASP A 264 -6.27 -19.93 -3.72
N VAL A 265 -5.01 -20.06 -4.17
CA VAL A 265 -3.89 -19.29 -3.63
C VAL A 265 -4.09 -17.79 -3.81
N MET A 266 -4.55 -17.35 -4.99
CA MET A 266 -4.84 -15.94 -5.24
C MET A 266 -5.98 -15.43 -4.34
N ALA A 267 -7.03 -16.19 -4.16
CA ALA A 267 -8.14 -15.83 -3.29
C ALA A 267 -7.70 -15.76 -1.82
N LEU A 268 -6.98 -16.76 -1.31
CA LEU A 268 -6.45 -16.76 0.06
C LEU A 268 -5.50 -15.56 0.29
N SER A 269 -4.62 -15.25 -0.68
CA SER A 269 -3.73 -14.07 -0.62
C SER A 269 -4.52 -12.77 -0.54
N SER A 270 -5.62 -12.67 -1.28
CA SER A 270 -6.49 -11.50 -1.25
C SER A 270 -7.20 -11.34 0.10
N PHE A 271 -7.59 -12.43 0.73
CA PHE A 271 -8.20 -12.43 2.07
C PHE A 271 -7.20 -12.01 3.15
N VAL A 272 -5.93 -12.45 3.07
CA VAL A 272 -4.86 -11.93 3.93
C VAL A 272 -4.74 -10.41 3.79
N THR A 273 -4.78 -9.90 2.57
CA THR A 273 -4.68 -8.45 2.31
C THR A 273 -5.87 -7.68 2.92
N MET A 274 -7.07 -8.22 2.80
CA MET A 274 -8.27 -7.62 3.41
C MET A 274 -8.18 -7.59 4.93
N ALA A 275 -7.74 -8.67 5.56
CA ALA A 275 -7.56 -8.72 7.00
C ALA A 275 -6.49 -7.71 7.48
N ASN A 276 -5.41 -7.54 6.71
CA ASN A 276 -4.33 -6.60 7.04
C ASN A 276 -4.77 -5.14 7.08
N SER A 277 -5.82 -4.78 6.34
CA SER A 277 -6.33 -3.40 6.28
C SER A 277 -6.78 -2.84 7.64
N PHE A 278 -7.03 -3.72 8.64
CA PHE A 278 -7.52 -3.33 9.97
C PHE A 278 -6.45 -3.37 11.05
N ILE A 279 -5.25 -3.85 10.74
CA ILE A 279 -4.19 -4.01 11.72
C ILE A 279 -3.40 -2.70 11.81
N PRO A 280 -3.54 -1.91 12.90
CA PRO A 280 -2.94 -0.58 13.01
C PRO A 280 -1.45 -0.63 13.38
N ILE A 281 -0.79 -1.75 13.12
CA ILE A 281 0.63 -1.96 13.39
C ILE A 281 1.43 -1.70 12.11
N PRO A 282 2.64 -1.11 12.16
CA PRO A 282 3.48 -0.94 11.01
C PRO A 282 3.65 -2.24 10.22
N GLY A 283 3.36 -2.20 8.92
CA GLY A 283 3.39 -3.37 8.04
C GLY A 283 2.41 -4.49 8.41
N ALA A 284 1.41 -4.23 9.26
CA ALA A 284 0.48 -5.22 9.82
C ALA A 284 1.18 -6.44 10.43
N SER A 285 2.39 -6.24 11.01
CA SER A 285 3.23 -7.31 11.56
C SER A 285 2.54 -8.02 12.73
N GLY A 286 2.71 -9.32 12.82
CA GLY A 286 2.00 -10.19 13.77
C GLY A 286 0.65 -10.66 13.22
N GLY A 287 -0.22 -9.74 12.82
CA GLY A 287 -1.53 -10.10 12.29
C GLY A 287 -1.48 -10.74 10.90
N THR A 288 -0.64 -10.23 10.01
CA THR A 288 -0.42 -10.85 8.69
C THR A 288 0.05 -12.29 8.83
N GLU A 289 1.00 -12.53 9.72
CA GLU A 289 1.60 -13.84 9.97
C GLU A 289 0.56 -14.84 10.47
N VAL A 290 -0.29 -14.41 11.41
CA VAL A 290 -1.38 -15.24 11.95
C VAL A 290 -2.41 -15.57 10.87
N VAL A 291 -2.91 -14.55 10.15
CA VAL A 291 -3.94 -14.76 9.12
C VAL A 291 -3.40 -15.59 7.96
N PHE A 292 -2.17 -15.31 7.49
CA PHE A 292 -1.55 -16.10 6.43
C PHE A 292 -1.39 -17.56 6.84
N SER A 293 -0.84 -17.81 8.03
CA SER A 293 -0.64 -19.18 8.55
C SER A 293 -1.97 -19.92 8.69
N LEU A 294 -3.01 -19.24 9.19
CA LEU A 294 -4.34 -19.83 9.32
C LEU A 294 -4.92 -20.26 7.97
N LEU A 295 -4.82 -19.38 6.95
CA LEU A 295 -5.45 -19.63 5.65
C LEU A 295 -4.66 -20.63 4.79
N PHE A 296 -3.32 -20.64 4.89
CA PHE A 296 -2.46 -21.43 4.01
C PHE A 296 -1.98 -22.75 4.62
N SER A 297 -2.15 -22.97 5.94
CA SER A 297 -1.65 -24.18 6.62
C SER A 297 -2.17 -25.49 6.03
N GLY A 298 -3.44 -25.54 5.61
CA GLY A 298 -4.04 -26.72 4.99
C GLY A 298 -3.40 -27.08 3.64
N MET A 299 -2.98 -26.06 2.88
CA MET A 299 -2.44 -26.21 1.52
C MET A 299 -0.92 -26.39 1.53
N MET A 300 -0.19 -25.61 2.33
CA MET A 300 1.27 -25.56 2.33
C MET A 300 1.92 -26.34 3.49
N LYS A 301 1.10 -26.82 4.43
CA LYS A 301 1.51 -27.69 5.56
C LYS A 301 2.73 -27.12 6.31
N ASN A 302 3.77 -27.93 6.50
CA ASN A 302 5.00 -27.56 7.23
C ASN A 302 5.81 -26.44 6.55
N LEU A 303 5.56 -26.11 5.28
CA LEU A 303 6.26 -25.07 4.53
C LEU A 303 5.53 -23.73 4.54
N THR A 304 4.37 -23.64 5.21
CA THR A 304 3.60 -22.38 5.32
C THR A 304 4.43 -21.22 5.84
N GLY A 305 5.22 -21.45 6.88
CA GLY A 305 6.12 -20.44 7.45
C GLY A 305 7.20 -19.98 6.46
N ALA A 306 7.75 -20.92 5.67
CA ALA A 306 8.74 -20.60 4.66
C ALA A 306 8.17 -19.73 3.54
N VAL A 307 6.99 -20.08 3.04
CA VAL A 307 6.29 -19.29 2.02
C VAL A 307 5.93 -17.90 2.55
N LEU A 308 5.39 -17.80 3.76
CA LEU A 308 5.07 -16.55 4.42
C LEU A 308 6.29 -15.62 4.49
N VAL A 309 7.40 -16.15 4.96
CA VAL A 309 8.62 -15.38 5.15
C VAL A 309 9.16 -14.86 3.82
N LEU A 310 9.26 -15.70 2.79
CA LEU A 310 9.70 -15.29 1.46
C LEU A 310 8.73 -14.29 0.82
N TRP A 311 7.44 -14.49 1.00
CA TRP A 311 6.41 -13.56 0.54
C TRP A 311 6.55 -12.18 1.20
N ARG A 312 6.72 -12.14 2.54
CA ARG A 312 6.96 -10.89 3.28
C ARG A 312 8.28 -10.25 2.91
N PHE A 313 9.34 -11.06 2.74
CA PHE A 313 10.64 -10.55 2.36
C PHE A 313 10.60 -9.87 1.00
N SER A 314 9.94 -10.49 0.01
CA SER A 314 9.79 -9.95 -1.33
C SER A 314 8.87 -8.72 -1.40
N THR A 315 7.68 -8.78 -0.77
CA THR A 315 6.66 -7.73 -0.93
C THR A 315 6.80 -6.57 0.05
N TYR A 316 7.49 -6.77 1.17
CA TYR A 316 7.61 -5.77 2.22
C TYR A 316 9.07 -5.37 2.46
N HIS A 317 9.96 -6.28 2.88
CA HIS A 317 11.30 -5.89 3.33
C HIS A 317 12.18 -5.33 2.20
N ILE A 318 12.23 -5.98 1.03
CA ILE A 318 13.00 -5.48 -0.12
C ILE A 318 12.45 -4.13 -0.59
N VAL A 319 11.13 -3.98 -0.62
CA VAL A 319 10.48 -2.73 -1.03
C VAL A 319 10.82 -1.61 -0.05
N LEU A 320 10.87 -1.90 1.27
CA LEU A 320 11.34 -0.94 2.27
C LEU A 320 12.79 -0.52 2.04
N ILE A 321 13.67 -1.49 1.80
CA ILE A 321 15.10 -1.20 1.54
C ILE A 321 15.24 -0.29 0.32
N ILE A 322 14.64 -0.67 -0.80
CA ILE A 322 14.68 0.11 -2.04
C ILE A 322 14.10 1.51 -1.83
N GLY A 323 12.92 1.60 -1.21
CA GLY A 323 12.25 2.88 -0.95
C GLY A 323 13.04 3.80 -0.04
N GLY A 324 13.66 3.26 1.02
CA GLY A 324 14.53 4.00 1.93
C GLY A 324 15.79 4.54 1.22
N VAL A 325 16.44 3.70 0.43
CA VAL A 325 17.62 4.08 -0.38
C VAL A 325 17.24 5.17 -1.38
N LEU A 326 16.16 4.97 -2.14
CA LEU A 326 15.68 5.95 -3.11
C LEU A 326 15.33 7.29 -2.45
N PHE A 327 14.72 7.27 -1.27
CA PHE A 327 14.39 8.49 -0.54
C PHE A 327 15.64 9.31 -0.19
N VAL A 328 16.71 8.67 0.27
CA VAL A 328 17.99 9.33 0.58
C VAL A 328 18.57 10.00 -0.67
N PHE A 329 18.61 9.27 -1.81
CA PHE A 329 19.14 9.81 -3.06
C PHE A 329 18.31 10.99 -3.56
N VAL A 330 17.00 10.88 -3.54
CA VAL A 330 16.08 11.92 -4.02
C VAL A 330 16.14 13.16 -3.18
N LYS A 331 16.15 13.01 -1.84
CA LYS A 331 16.30 14.14 -0.92
C LYS A 331 17.59 14.90 -1.21
N ASN A 332 18.71 14.20 -1.31
CA ASN A 332 20.02 14.81 -1.60
C ASN A 332 20.04 15.52 -2.97
N HIS A 333 19.41 14.92 -3.99
CA HIS A 333 19.34 15.50 -5.33
C HIS A 333 18.57 16.83 -5.34
N TYR A 334 17.38 16.86 -4.75
CA TYR A 334 16.55 18.08 -4.73
C TYR A 334 17.14 19.18 -3.86
N GLU A 335 17.75 18.86 -2.72
CA GLU A 335 18.39 19.86 -1.88
C GLU A 335 19.62 20.49 -2.55
N ARG A 336 20.40 19.72 -3.32
CA ARG A 336 21.50 20.26 -4.14
C ARG A 336 20.99 21.17 -5.24
N LYS A 337 19.87 20.84 -5.87
CA LYS A 337 19.27 21.68 -6.92
C LYS A 337 18.76 23.01 -6.34
N GLU A 338 18.09 22.99 -5.20
CA GLU A 338 17.63 24.20 -4.52
C GLU A 338 18.79 25.10 -4.07
N SER A 339 19.88 24.51 -3.56
CA SER A 339 21.06 25.27 -3.17
C SER A 339 21.78 25.92 -4.36
N LYS A 340 21.79 25.32 -5.54
CA LYS A 340 22.35 25.93 -6.76
C LYS A 340 21.50 27.11 -7.24
N ILE A 341 20.16 26.94 -7.30
CA ILE A 341 19.26 28.02 -7.72
C ILE A 341 19.38 29.24 -6.80
N ASN A 342 19.51 29.04 -5.48
CA ASN A 342 19.70 30.13 -4.52
C ASN A 342 21.08 30.82 -4.63
N LEU A 343 22.09 30.13 -5.18
CA LEU A 343 23.42 30.73 -5.42
C LEU A 343 23.48 31.46 -6.76
N GLU A 344 22.72 31.06 -7.76
CA GLU A 344 22.62 31.70 -9.08
C GLU A 344 21.66 32.91 -9.07
N GLY A 345 20.80 33.04 -8.08
CA GLY A 345 19.85 34.13 -7.90
C GLY A 345 20.34 35.23 -6.95
N MET A 346 21.59 35.15 -6.43
CA MET A 346 22.28 36.16 -5.65
C MET A 346 23.34 36.85 -6.51
#